data_769588981589043d2c85e0585b8ef322
#
_entry.id   769588981589043d2c85e0585b8ef322
#
_cell.length_a   1.000
_cell.length_b   1.000
_cell.length_c   1.000
_cell.angle_alpha   90.00
_cell.angle_beta   90.00
_cell.angle_gamma   90.00
#
_symmetry.space_group_name_H-M   'P 1'
#
loop_
_entity.id
_entity.type
_entity.pdbx_description
1 polymer ?
#
loop_
_entity_poly.entity_id
_entity_poly.type
_entity_poly.pdbx_seq_one_letter_code
_entity_poly.pdbx_strand_id
1 'polypeptide(L)'
;MKKITLIMLAALAMTFVGCGNKGGNGAEGKNGKNAETKYQVYTNDKYGFTVEVPSTMTQRGESMGDEGTVFSLESENDAVTFNRIDISGDENWEGDYDIEKVVAALKEWHDFSEFTNVEQGDNYITYTAPGQYVTQIDYIVVNGPKMVSMSVCYEPGFEKQLGGEVAEHVFKSVTFK
;
A
#
# COMPACT_ATOMS: atom_id res chain seq x y z
N MET A 1 26.31 24.12 -8.12
CA MET A 1 25.41 23.10 -8.67
C MET A 1 25.28 22.04 -7.57
N LYS A 2 24.23 22.14 -6.76
CA LYS A 2 23.93 21.14 -5.68
C LYS A 2 23.31 19.93 -6.33
N LYS A 3 23.95 18.79 -6.21
CA LYS A 3 23.40 17.51 -6.66
C LYS A 3 22.30 17.15 -5.66
N ILE A 4 21.06 17.24 -6.10
CA ILE A 4 19.92 16.68 -5.38
C ILE A 4 20.09 15.17 -5.51
N THR A 5 20.46 14.51 -4.42
CA THR A 5 20.46 13.05 -4.34
C THR A 5 19.00 12.66 -4.22
N LEU A 6 18.38 12.39 -5.37
CA LEU A 6 17.00 11.90 -5.45
C LEU A 6 17.04 10.48 -4.92
N ILE A 7 16.63 10.29 -3.67
CA ILE A 7 16.45 8.97 -3.08
C ILE A 7 15.35 8.29 -3.91
N MET A 8 15.69 7.15 -4.47
CA MET A 8 14.79 6.34 -5.29
C MET A 8 13.55 5.98 -4.46
N LEU A 9 12.47 6.68 -4.72
CA LEU A 9 11.15 6.15 -4.39
C LEU A 9 10.97 4.94 -5.31
N ALA A 10 11.23 3.76 -4.78
CA ALA A 10 11.05 2.52 -5.51
C ALA A 10 9.55 2.26 -5.68
N ALA A 11 8.94 2.99 -6.59
CA ALA A 11 7.65 2.59 -7.11
C ALA A 11 7.85 1.23 -7.78
N LEU A 12 7.27 0.20 -7.19
CA LEU A 12 7.33 -1.18 -7.65
C LEU A 12 6.62 -1.29 -9.01
N ALA A 13 7.32 -0.98 -10.08
CA ALA A 13 6.88 -1.37 -11.41
C ALA A 13 7.08 -2.89 -11.52
N MET A 14 6.09 -3.67 -11.13
CA MET A 14 6.08 -5.10 -11.39
C MET A 14 5.81 -5.34 -12.87
N THR A 15 6.87 -5.68 -13.61
CA THR A 15 6.73 -6.27 -14.94
C THR A 15 6.14 -7.67 -14.80
N PHE A 16 4.87 -7.81 -15.17
CA PHE A 16 4.18 -9.09 -15.20
C PHE A 16 4.71 -9.95 -16.37
N VAL A 17 5.38 -11.03 -16.02
CA VAL A 17 5.53 -12.18 -16.94
C VAL A 17 4.31 -13.07 -16.73
N GLY A 18 3.40 -13.06 -17.70
CA GLY A 18 2.25 -13.92 -17.69
C GLY A 18 2.61 -15.38 -17.88
N CYS A 19 2.08 -16.25 -17.03
CA CYS A 19 1.90 -17.66 -17.34
C CYS A 19 0.46 -18.03 -16.98
N GLY A 20 -0.31 -18.32 -18.02
CA GLY A 20 -1.65 -18.83 -17.84
C GLY A 20 -1.65 -20.27 -17.35
N ASN A 21 -2.60 -20.63 -16.50
CA ASN A 21 -3.28 -21.91 -16.66
C ASN A 21 -4.67 -21.90 -16.01
N LYS A 22 -5.53 -22.71 -16.63
CA LYS A 22 -6.96 -22.90 -16.40
C LYS A 22 -7.28 -23.61 -15.09
N GLY A 23 -8.43 -23.27 -14.53
CA GLY A 23 -9.35 -24.27 -14.03
C GLY A 23 -9.72 -24.21 -12.58
N GLY A 24 -10.98 -23.92 -12.30
CA GLY A 24 -11.72 -24.80 -11.41
C GLY A 24 -12.32 -24.23 -10.14
N ASN A 25 -13.64 -24.04 -10.21
CA ASN A 25 -14.63 -24.19 -9.16
C ASN A 25 -14.72 -23.12 -8.05
N GLY A 26 -15.80 -22.35 -8.18
CA GLY A 26 -16.33 -21.47 -7.13
C GLY A 26 -16.66 -22.23 -5.85
N ALA A 27 -16.16 -21.71 -4.76
CA ALA A 27 -16.72 -21.94 -3.45
C ALA A 27 -17.78 -20.87 -3.20
N GLU A 28 -19.06 -21.27 -3.20
CA GLU A 28 -20.17 -20.44 -2.73
C GLU A 28 -19.90 -20.02 -1.28
N GLY A 29 -19.55 -18.76 -1.09
CA GLY A 29 -19.42 -18.15 0.22
C GLY A 29 -20.77 -18.12 0.91
N LYS A 30 -20.91 -18.87 1.97
CA LYS A 30 -22.03 -18.78 2.92
C LYS A 30 -22.18 -17.33 3.38
N ASN A 31 -23.40 -16.81 3.23
CA ASN A 31 -23.88 -15.55 3.82
C ASN A 31 -23.55 -15.50 5.33
N GLY A 32 -22.43 -14.92 5.68
CA GLY A 32 -22.07 -14.56 7.04
C GLY A 32 -22.46 -13.10 7.28
N LYS A 33 -23.19 -12.84 8.35
CA LYS A 33 -23.47 -11.52 8.93
C LYS A 33 -22.19 -10.68 8.83
N ASN A 34 -22.32 -9.39 8.51
CA ASN A 34 -21.23 -8.43 8.52
C ASN A 34 -20.44 -8.55 9.84
N ALA A 35 -19.39 -9.35 9.83
CA ALA A 35 -18.45 -9.37 10.93
C ALA A 35 -17.60 -8.12 10.78
N GLU A 36 -17.61 -7.29 11.81
CA GLU A 36 -16.76 -6.10 11.89
C GLU A 36 -15.29 -6.51 11.69
N THR A 37 -14.59 -5.85 10.77
CA THR A 37 -13.18 -6.11 10.53
C THR A 37 -12.38 -5.78 11.79
N LYS A 38 -11.63 -6.75 12.30
CA LYS A 38 -10.70 -6.53 13.41
C LYS A 38 -9.34 -6.15 12.87
N TYR A 39 -8.63 -5.34 13.63
CA TYR A 39 -7.32 -4.84 13.24
C TYR A 39 -6.25 -5.25 14.26
N GLN A 40 -5.01 -5.32 13.80
CA GLN A 40 -3.79 -5.49 14.59
C GLN A 40 -2.86 -4.32 14.29
N VAL A 41 -2.06 -3.91 15.27
CA VAL A 41 -1.13 -2.79 15.14
C VAL A 41 0.21 -3.30 14.65
N TYR A 42 0.68 -2.76 13.54
CA TYR A 42 2.08 -2.86 13.11
C TYR A 42 2.84 -1.64 13.62
N THR A 43 4.05 -1.86 14.09
CA THR A 43 4.98 -0.80 14.52
C THR A 43 6.27 -0.90 13.71
N ASN A 44 6.67 0.20 13.09
CA ASN A 44 7.99 0.37 12.52
C ASN A 44 8.82 1.26 13.45
N ASP A 45 9.72 0.65 14.23
CA ASP A 45 10.55 1.38 15.20
C ASP A 45 11.67 2.18 14.53
N LYS A 46 12.13 1.76 13.34
CA LYS A 46 13.17 2.45 12.57
C LYS A 46 12.72 3.84 12.14
N TYR A 47 11.53 3.96 11.59
CA TYR A 47 10.97 5.24 11.11
C TYR A 47 9.96 5.85 12.08
N GLY A 48 9.68 5.16 13.20
CA GLY A 48 8.86 5.69 14.29
C GLY A 48 7.42 5.95 13.89
N PHE A 49 6.75 4.95 13.31
CA PHE A 49 5.31 5.03 13.04
C PHE A 49 4.59 3.75 13.41
N THR A 50 3.27 3.85 13.53
CA THR A 50 2.37 2.70 13.67
C THR A 50 1.27 2.78 12.63
N VAL A 51 0.72 1.61 12.26
CA VAL A 51 -0.45 1.49 11.39
C VAL A 51 -1.29 0.28 11.80
N GLU A 52 -2.60 0.37 11.65
CA GLU A 52 -3.52 -0.73 11.89
C GLU A 52 -3.79 -1.48 10.58
N VAL A 53 -3.60 -2.81 10.59
CA VAL A 53 -3.86 -3.68 9.45
C VAL A 53 -4.89 -4.74 9.83
N PRO A 54 -5.69 -5.28 8.89
CA PRO A 54 -6.65 -6.33 9.21
C PRO A 54 -6.00 -7.52 9.92
N SER A 55 -6.57 -7.95 11.04
CA SER A 55 -6.01 -9.06 11.84
C SER A 55 -6.10 -10.43 11.16
N THR A 56 -6.80 -10.51 10.03
CA THR A 56 -6.84 -11.69 9.15
C THR A 56 -5.62 -11.81 8.24
N MET A 57 -4.77 -10.77 8.20
CA MET A 57 -3.57 -10.75 7.38
C MET A 57 -2.35 -11.21 8.18
N THR A 58 -1.46 -11.90 7.50
CA THR A 58 -0.19 -12.38 8.08
C THR A 58 0.97 -11.54 7.53
N GLN A 59 1.84 -11.11 8.42
CA GLN A 59 3.09 -10.44 8.04
C GLN A 59 4.02 -11.47 7.36
N ARG A 60 4.48 -11.15 6.14
CA ARG A 60 5.28 -12.08 5.30
C ARG A 60 6.77 -11.77 5.26
N GLY A 61 7.23 -10.79 5.97
CA GLY A 61 8.62 -10.38 6.01
C GLY A 61 8.82 -8.92 5.67
N GLU A 62 10.08 -8.53 5.63
CA GLU A 62 10.49 -7.18 5.31
C GLU A 62 10.45 -6.98 3.79
N SER A 63 9.79 -5.92 3.35
CA SER A 63 9.78 -5.49 1.96
C SER A 63 11.01 -4.62 1.74
N MET A 64 11.84 -4.97 0.76
CA MET A 64 12.99 -4.17 0.30
C MET A 64 13.99 -3.72 1.38
N GLY A 65 14.52 -4.67 2.17
CA GLY A 65 15.41 -4.34 3.28
C GLY A 65 14.64 -3.70 4.44
N ASP A 66 15.23 -3.41 5.54
CA ASP A 66 14.61 -2.95 6.81
C ASP A 66 13.61 -1.76 6.73
N GLU A 67 13.17 -1.36 5.53
CA GLU A 67 12.37 -0.15 5.31
C GLU A 67 10.87 -0.37 5.45
N GLY A 68 10.41 -1.62 5.31
CA GLY A 68 8.98 -1.88 5.32
C GLY A 68 8.61 -3.33 5.54
N THR A 69 7.33 -3.63 5.37
CA THR A 69 6.77 -4.98 5.51
C THR A 69 5.62 -5.21 4.57
N VAL A 70 5.33 -6.47 4.30
CA VAL A 70 4.18 -6.92 3.52
C VAL A 70 3.26 -7.72 4.42
N PHE A 71 1.99 -7.36 4.41
CA PHE A 71 0.91 -8.19 4.97
C PHE A 71 0.13 -8.82 3.84
N SER A 72 -0.18 -10.10 3.92
CA SER A 72 -1.00 -10.79 2.94
C SER A 72 -2.11 -11.61 3.57
N LEU A 73 -3.22 -11.75 2.87
CA LEU A 73 -4.21 -12.77 3.21
C LEU A 73 -3.57 -14.13 2.99
N GLU A 74 -3.81 -15.06 3.93
CA GLU A 74 -3.34 -16.44 3.76
C GLU A 74 -4.02 -17.06 2.53
N SER A 75 -3.20 -17.58 1.61
CA SER A 75 -3.68 -18.51 0.61
C SER A 75 -3.23 -19.91 1.01
N GLU A 76 -4.10 -20.90 0.77
CA GLU A 76 -3.81 -22.32 1.07
C GLU A 76 -2.55 -22.86 0.36
N ASN A 77 -1.93 -22.11 -0.56
CA ASN A 77 -0.89 -22.60 -1.46
C ASN A 77 0.40 -21.79 -1.48
N ASP A 78 0.82 -21.07 -0.46
CA ASP A 78 2.08 -20.28 -0.41
C ASP A 78 2.39 -19.44 -1.67
N ALA A 79 1.45 -19.34 -2.60
CA ALA A 79 1.57 -18.51 -3.79
C ALA A 79 1.56 -17.05 -3.38
N VAL A 80 2.38 -16.24 -4.04
CA VAL A 80 2.35 -14.78 -3.91
C VAL A 80 0.93 -14.32 -4.21
N THR A 81 0.18 -13.93 -3.17
CA THR A 81 -1.16 -13.42 -3.38
C THR A 81 -1.08 -11.96 -3.76
N PHE A 82 -1.91 -11.54 -4.70
CA PHE A 82 -2.09 -10.12 -5.00
C PHE A 82 -2.91 -9.40 -3.91
N ASN A 83 -3.46 -10.15 -2.96
CA ASN A 83 -4.27 -9.63 -1.85
C ASN A 83 -3.36 -9.28 -0.68
N ARG A 84 -2.80 -8.07 -0.72
CA ARG A 84 -1.74 -7.64 0.21
C ARG A 84 -1.79 -6.17 0.52
N ILE A 85 -1.12 -5.80 1.60
CA ILE A 85 -0.80 -4.43 1.99
C ILE A 85 0.72 -4.34 2.10
N ASP A 86 1.32 -3.51 1.26
CA ASP A 86 2.73 -3.15 1.34
C ASP A 86 2.84 -1.85 2.16
N ILE A 87 3.75 -1.80 3.12
CA ILE A 87 3.97 -0.65 4.00
C ILE A 87 5.47 -0.37 4.02
N SER A 88 5.87 0.87 3.75
CA SER A 88 7.26 1.32 3.86
C SER A 88 7.37 2.68 4.51
N GLY A 89 8.47 2.90 5.22
CA GLY A 89 8.83 4.18 5.80
C GLY A 89 10.09 4.73 5.14
N ASP A 90 10.22 6.06 5.16
CA ASP A 90 11.42 6.77 4.74
C ASP A 90 11.67 7.98 5.64
N GLU A 91 12.92 8.42 5.70
CA GLU A 91 13.33 9.60 6.46
C GLU A 91 14.26 10.48 5.60
N ASN A 92 13.88 11.73 5.44
CA ASN A 92 14.65 12.70 4.70
C ASN A 92 15.65 13.41 5.63
N TRP A 93 16.92 13.08 5.51
CA TRP A 93 18.02 13.68 6.30
C TRP A 93 18.34 15.14 5.92
N GLU A 94 17.80 15.63 4.82
CA GLU A 94 18.01 17.00 4.34
C GLU A 94 16.95 18.00 4.84
N GLY A 95 15.91 17.52 5.54
CA GLY A 95 14.84 18.35 6.10
C GLY A 95 13.45 17.73 5.96
N ASP A 96 12.42 18.54 6.12
CA ASP A 96 11.05 18.09 6.07
C ASP A 96 10.60 17.70 4.65
N TYR A 97 9.76 16.69 4.55
CA TYR A 97 9.05 16.36 3.32
C TYR A 97 8.02 17.44 2.99
N ASP A 98 7.96 17.78 1.71
CA ASP A 98 6.98 18.69 1.11
C ASP A 98 6.07 17.84 0.22
N ILE A 99 4.79 17.72 0.58
CA ILE A 99 3.85 16.87 -0.16
C ILE A 99 3.68 17.33 -1.61
N GLU A 100 3.79 18.63 -1.90
CA GLU A 100 3.68 19.13 -3.26
C GLU A 100 4.85 18.64 -4.13
N LYS A 101 6.05 18.57 -3.55
CA LYS A 101 7.23 18.02 -4.23
C LYS A 101 7.11 16.51 -4.44
N VAL A 102 6.56 15.79 -3.45
CA VAL A 102 6.29 14.34 -3.58
C VAL A 102 5.31 14.12 -4.73
N VAL A 103 4.22 14.87 -4.78
CA VAL A 103 3.21 14.79 -5.85
C VAL A 103 3.81 15.17 -7.21
N ALA A 104 4.65 16.21 -7.27
CA ALA A 104 5.32 16.58 -8.50
C ALA A 104 6.25 15.48 -9.02
N ALA A 105 7.02 14.85 -8.13
CA ALA A 105 7.86 13.71 -8.48
C ALA A 105 7.04 12.51 -8.96
N LEU A 106 5.92 12.18 -8.32
CA LEU A 106 5.02 11.13 -8.78
C LEU A 106 4.52 11.39 -10.20
N LYS A 107 4.15 12.64 -10.52
CA LYS A 107 3.69 13.05 -11.87
C LYS A 107 4.77 12.99 -12.94
N GLU A 108 6.05 13.08 -12.57
CA GLU A 108 7.16 12.89 -13.49
C GLU A 108 7.39 11.41 -13.84
N TRP A 109 7.02 10.50 -12.95
CA TRP A 109 7.30 9.06 -13.08
C TRP A 109 6.11 8.26 -13.59
N HIS A 110 4.90 8.80 -13.43
CA HIS A 110 3.64 8.13 -13.80
C HIS A 110 2.75 9.06 -14.63
N ASP A 111 2.04 8.49 -15.58
CA ASP A 111 0.96 9.21 -16.26
C ASP A 111 -0.26 9.30 -15.34
N PHE A 112 -0.37 10.41 -14.63
CA PHE A 112 -1.47 10.67 -13.70
C PHE A 112 -2.84 10.72 -14.36
N SER A 113 -2.92 10.82 -15.69
CA SER A 113 -4.21 10.77 -16.40
C SER A 113 -4.87 9.40 -16.35
N GLU A 114 -4.09 8.35 -16.05
CA GLU A 114 -4.58 6.98 -15.89
C GLU A 114 -5.04 6.68 -14.45
N PHE A 115 -4.73 7.55 -13.49
CA PHE A 115 -5.10 7.35 -12.09
C PHE A 115 -6.52 7.82 -11.83
N THR A 116 -7.23 7.09 -10.96
CA THR A 116 -8.57 7.43 -10.51
C THR A 116 -8.59 7.66 -9.01
N ASN A 117 -9.67 8.25 -8.50
CA ASN A 117 -9.86 8.53 -7.07
C ASN A 117 -8.66 9.29 -6.44
N VAL A 118 -8.07 10.22 -7.20
CA VAL A 118 -6.94 11.02 -6.70
C VAL A 118 -7.46 12.03 -5.70
N GLU A 119 -6.96 11.94 -4.45
CA GLU A 119 -7.24 12.89 -3.38
C GLU A 119 -5.92 13.35 -2.77
N GLN A 120 -5.74 14.66 -2.65
CA GLN A 120 -4.57 15.27 -2.02
C GLN A 120 -5.02 16.16 -0.85
N GLY A 121 -4.45 15.94 0.32
CA GLY A 121 -4.58 16.79 1.49
C GLY A 121 -3.32 17.61 1.75
N ASP A 122 -3.26 18.23 2.94
CA ASP A 122 -2.14 19.10 3.33
C ASP A 122 -0.82 18.33 3.49
N ASN A 123 -0.90 17.04 3.84
CA ASN A 123 0.26 16.20 4.12
C ASN A 123 0.15 14.78 3.55
N TYR A 124 -0.81 14.52 2.67
CA TYR A 124 -0.98 13.19 2.05
C TYR A 124 -1.46 13.28 0.61
N ILE A 125 -1.27 12.20 -0.11
CA ILE A 125 -1.93 11.88 -1.37
C ILE A 125 -2.38 10.43 -1.37
N THR A 126 -3.57 10.16 -1.93
CA THR A 126 -4.05 8.82 -2.24
C THR A 126 -4.58 8.78 -3.67
N TYR A 127 -4.47 7.62 -4.30
CA TYR A 127 -4.95 7.40 -5.66
C TYR A 127 -5.13 5.91 -5.92
N THR A 128 -5.97 5.60 -6.93
CA THR A 128 -6.09 4.24 -7.46
C THR A 128 -5.30 4.15 -8.75
N ALA A 129 -4.28 3.31 -8.76
CA ALA A 129 -3.44 3.07 -9.93
C ALA A 129 -4.17 2.18 -10.95
N PRO A 130 -3.91 2.34 -12.26
CA PRO A 130 -4.51 1.50 -13.29
C PRO A 130 -3.99 0.07 -13.14
N GLY A 131 -4.89 -0.91 -13.13
CA GLY A 131 -4.58 -2.32 -13.06
C GLY A 131 -5.51 -3.15 -13.91
N GLN A 132 -4.96 -4.14 -14.62
CA GLN A 132 -5.77 -5.01 -15.48
C GLN A 132 -6.44 -6.14 -14.68
N TYR A 133 -5.79 -6.65 -13.65
CA TYR A 133 -6.21 -7.83 -12.90
C TYR A 133 -6.36 -7.60 -11.40
N VAL A 134 -5.82 -6.51 -10.90
CA VAL A 134 -5.86 -6.14 -9.49
C VAL A 134 -6.25 -4.67 -9.35
N THR A 135 -6.91 -4.33 -8.26
CA THR A 135 -7.05 -2.95 -7.81
C THR A 135 -5.87 -2.64 -6.92
N GLN A 136 -5.19 -1.53 -7.17
CA GLN A 136 -4.13 -1.02 -6.32
C GLN A 136 -4.51 0.39 -5.87
N ILE A 137 -4.58 0.60 -4.56
CA ILE A 137 -4.82 1.89 -3.94
C ILE A 137 -3.55 2.27 -3.19
N ASP A 138 -2.95 3.39 -3.59
CA ASP A 138 -1.73 3.91 -2.99
C ASP A 138 -2.04 5.08 -2.07
N TYR A 139 -1.27 5.18 -1.00
CA TYR A 139 -1.33 6.26 -0.03
C TYR A 139 0.07 6.65 0.41
N ILE A 140 0.36 7.95 0.36
CA ILE A 140 1.61 8.51 0.86
C ILE A 140 1.24 9.61 1.85
N VAL A 141 1.83 9.56 3.04
CA VAL A 141 1.67 10.59 4.06
C VAL A 141 3.02 11.02 4.60
N VAL A 142 3.17 12.32 4.83
CA VAL A 142 4.40 12.94 5.34
C VAL A 142 4.17 13.61 6.69
N ASN A 143 5.20 13.61 7.54
CA ASN A 143 5.19 14.30 8.82
C ASN A 143 6.61 14.74 9.18
N GLY A 144 6.93 16.01 8.94
CA GLY A 144 8.28 16.52 9.08
C GLY A 144 9.24 15.76 8.14
N PRO A 145 10.36 15.24 8.64
CA PRO A 145 11.32 14.49 7.83
C PRO A 145 10.90 13.06 7.51
N LYS A 146 9.74 12.61 7.98
CA LYS A 146 9.26 11.22 7.84
C LYS A 146 8.19 11.10 6.77
N MET A 147 8.25 9.98 6.04
CA MET A 147 7.24 9.60 5.06
C MET A 147 6.84 8.13 5.27
N VAL A 148 5.55 7.86 5.12
CA VAL A 148 5.01 6.49 5.04
C VAL A 148 4.31 6.33 3.72
N SER A 149 4.68 5.27 2.99
CA SER A 149 4.02 4.86 1.75
C SER A 149 3.35 3.52 1.96
N MET A 150 2.12 3.41 1.50
CA MET A 150 1.34 2.17 1.59
C MET A 150 0.66 1.87 0.26
N SER A 151 0.61 0.59 -0.11
CA SER A 151 -0.16 0.09 -1.24
C SER A 151 -1.09 -1.01 -0.77
N VAL A 152 -2.38 -0.88 -1.02
CA VAL A 152 -3.37 -1.94 -0.82
C VAL A 152 -3.71 -2.53 -2.18
N CYS A 153 -3.33 -3.79 -2.39
CA CYS A 153 -3.57 -4.51 -3.62
C CYS A 153 -4.56 -5.65 -3.38
N TYR A 154 -5.53 -5.82 -4.30
CA TYR A 154 -6.47 -6.94 -4.22
C TYR A 154 -7.05 -7.32 -5.59
N GLU A 155 -7.38 -8.61 -5.72
CA GLU A 155 -8.09 -9.17 -6.86
C GLU A 155 -9.59 -8.94 -6.76
N PRO A 156 -10.34 -8.99 -7.88
CA PRO A 156 -11.80 -8.97 -7.86
C PRO A 156 -12.37 -10.04 -6.90
N GLY A 157 -13.31 -9.64 -6.05
CA GLY A 157 -13.91 -10.49 -5.02
C GLY A 157 -13.37 -10.27 -3.60
N PHE A 158 -12.26 -9.53 -3.47
CA PHE A 158 -11.66 -9.18 -2.17
C PHE A 158 -11.94 -7.74 -1.71
N GLU A 159 -12.84 -7.04 -2.39
CA GLU A 159 -13.18 -5.64 -2.08
C GLU A 159 -13.68 -5.45 -0.64
N LYS A 160 -14.37 -6.46 -0.09
CA LYS A 160 -14.86 -6.41 1.30
C LYS A 160 -13.77 -6.58 2.35
N GLN A 161 -12.67 -7.26 2.00
CA GLN A 161 -11.57 -7.52 2.91
C GLN A 161 -10.47 -6.45 2.83
N LEU A 162 -10.28 -5.83 1.67
CA LEU A 162 -9.15 -4.93 1.41
C LEU A 162 -9.53 -3.61 0.74
N GLY A 163 -10.68 -3.53 0.09
CA GLY A 163 -11.09 -2.31 -0.61
C GLY A 163 -11.83 -1.30 0.26
N GLY A 164 -12.13 -0.14 -0.31
CA GLY A 164 -13.01 0.88 0.25
C GLY A 164 -12.70 1.25 1.70
N GLU A 165 -13.64 1.00 2.59
CA GLU A 165 -13.55 1.37 4.01
C GLU A 165 -12.35 0.73 4.74
N VAL A 166 -11.93 -0.48 4.34
CA VAL A 166 -10.77 -1.16 4.94
C VAL A 166 -9.48 -0.46 4.55
N ALA A 167 -9.28 -0.17 3.27
CA ALA A 167 -8.12 0.59 2.80
C ALA A 167 -8.06 1.98 3.46
N GLU A 168 -9.18 2.67 3.50
CA GLU A 168 -9.30 3.99 4.14
C GLU A 168 -8.95 3.94 5.63
N HIS A 169 -9.42 2.90 6.36
CA HIS A 169 -9.06 2.70 7.76
C HIS A 169 -7.55 2.52 7.94
N VAL A 170 -6.93 1.62 7.15
CA VAL A 170 -5.48 1.40 7.17
C VAL A 170 -4.72 2.71 6.98
N PHE A 171 -5.08 3.49 5.96
CA PHE A 171 -4.42 4.75 5.65
C PHE A 171 -4.56 5.78 6.77
N LYS A 172 -5.77 5.97 7.31
CA LYS A 172 -6.05 6.94 8.38
C LYS A 172 -5.50 6.52 9.75
N SER A 173 -5.12 5.26 9.93
CA SER A 173 -4.57 4.74 11.18
C SER A 173 -3.09 5.06 11.39
N VAL A 174 -2.41 5.61 10.37
CA VAL A 174 -0.99 5.97 10.48
C VAL A 174 -0.79 7.00 11.58
N THR A 175 0.09 6.67 12.52
CA THR A 175 0.47 7.56 13.62
C THR A 175 2.00 7.62 13.70
N PHE A 176 2.55 8.81 13.60
CA PHE A 176 3.97 9.07 13.81
C PHE A 176 4.27 9.25 15.30
N LYS A 177 5.42 8.71 15.73
CA LYS A 177 5.94 8.83 17.11
C LYS A 177 6.96 9.95 17.21
#